data_ada5a84b9c246ee7f4e8165c89b40ed2
#
_entry.id   ada5a84b9c246ee7f4e8165c89b40ed2
#
_cell.length_a   1.000
_cell.length_b   1.000
_cell.length_c   1.000
_cell.angle_alpha   90.00
_cell.angle_beta   90.00
_cell.angle_gamma   90.00
#
_symmetry.space_group_name_H-M   'P 1'
#
loop_
_entity.id
_entity.type
_entity.pdbx_description
1 polymer ?
#
loop_
_entity_poly.entity_id
_entity_poly.type
_entity_poly.pdbx_seq_one_letter_code
_entity_poly.pdbx_strand_id
1 'polypeptide(L)'
;ENSGKQVAPKFEPITSEYLDYNEVMEKFDQMMDYVAKIYIKALNAIHYMHDKYSYEALEFALHDREIYRTMACGIAGLSVVADSLSAIKYAKVKVIRDETGLAVDYEIEGDFPKFGNDDDKVDQIAVDIVKNFMDKLRKHQTYRNSTHTLSILTITSNVVYGKKTGNTPDGRRAGAPFGPGANPLHGRDTNG
;
A
#
# COMPACT_ATOMS: atom_id res chain seq x y z
N GLU A 1 2.05 -17.50 -7.13
CA GLU A 1 1.62 -18.69 -6.37
C GLU A 1 1.28 -19.87 -7.29
N ASN A 2 0.53 -19.65 -8.35
CA ASN A 2 0.00 -20.76 -9.17
C ASN A 2 1.03 -21.44 -10.09
N SER A 3 2.13 -20.77 -10.44
CA SER A 3 3.14 -21.33 -11.35
C SER A 3 4.44 -21.73 -10.68
N GLY A 4 4.65 -21.40 -9.42
CA GLY A 4 5.92 -21.55 -8.71
C GLY A 4 7.09 -20.75 -9.33
N LYS A 5 6.82 -19.92 -10.33
CA LYS A 5 7.83 -19.12 -11.03
C LYS A 5 7.95 -17.74 -10.39
N GLN A 6 9.16 -17.37 -10.02
CA GLN A 6 9.45 -16.02 -9.57
C GLN A 6 9.27 -15.02 -10.73
N VAL A 7 8.37 -14.04 -10.54
CA VAL A 7 8.06 -12.99 -11.53
C VAL A 7 8.45 -11.59 -11.05
N ALA A 8 8.73 -11.42 -9.77
CA ALA A 8 9.19 -10.17 -9.17
C ALA A 8 10.69 -10.24 -8.85
N PRO A 9 11.38 -9.09 -8.72
CA PRO A 9 12.74 -9.07 -8.20
C PRO A 9 12.82 -9.73 -6.82
N LYS A 10 13.93 -10.37 -6.53
CA LYS A 10 14.23 -10.83 -5.19
C LYS A 10 14.78 -9.64 -4.40
N PHE A 11 14.07 -9.24 -3.34
CA PHE A 11 14.56 -8.24 -2.41
C PHE A 11 15.39 -8.92 -1.32
N GLU A 12 16.43 -8.26 -0.86
CA GLU A 12 17.24 -8.76 0.25
C GLU A 12 16.40 -8.77 1.54
N PRO A 13 16.36 -9.90 2.27
CA PRO A 13 15.57 -10.01 3.48
C PRO A 13 16.15 -9.18 4.62
N ILE A 14 15.28 -8.70 5.51
CA ILE A 14 15.66 -8.19 6.82
C ILE A 14 15.85 -9.41 7.73
N THR A 15 17.07 -9.59 8.26
CA THR A 15 17.43 -10.75 9.09
C THR A 15 17.58 -10.42 10.56
N SER A 16 17.55 -9.14 10.94
CA SER A 16 17.65 -8.67 12.32
C SER A 16 16.54 -9.23 13.20
N GLU A 17 16.84 -9.45 14.48
CA GLU A 17 15.86 -9.93 15.47
C GLU A 17 14.78 -8.87 15.74
N TYR A 18 15.18 -7.61 15.78
CA TYR A 18 14.30 -6.46 15.95
C TYR A 18 14.28 -5.65 14.67
N LEU A 19 13.13 -5.08 14.32
CA LEU A 19 13.00 -4.21 13.16
C LEU A 19 13.60 -2.84 13.43
N ASP A 20 14.51 -2.41 12.55
CA ASP A 20 15.00 -1.03 12.49
C ASP A 20 14.16 -0.21 11.52
N TYR A 21 13.73 0.97 11.96
CA TYR A 21 12.83 1.82 11.17
C TYR A 21 13.46 2.26 9.83
N ASN A 22 14.74 2.61 9.84
CA ASN A 22 15.40 3.10 8.62
C ASN A 22 15.63 1.97 7.63
N GLU A 23 16.04 0.78 8.11
CA GLU A 23 16.19 -0.41 7.27
C GLU A 23 14.85 -0.81 6.64
N VAL A 24 13.76 -0.84 7.42
CA VAL A 24 12.41 -1.15 6.91
C VAL A 24 11.97 -0.11 5.88
N MET A 25 12.17 1.18 6.15
CA MET A 25 11.80 2.25 5.22
C MET A 25 12.58 2.18 3.91
N GLU A 26 13.88 1.86 3.94
CA GLU A 26 14.68 1.66 2.72
C GLU A 26 14.12 0.53 1.86
N LYS A 27 13.86 -0.65 2.47
CA LYS A 27 13.28 -1.80 1.76
C LYS A 27 11.88 -1.51 1.22
N PHE A 28 11.05 -0.87 2.03
CA PHE A 28 9.70 -0.49 1.64
C PHE A 28 9.71 0.50 0.47
N ASP A 29 10.61 1.47 0.48
CA ASP A 29 10.77 2.45 -0.60
C ASP A 29 11.17 1.78 -1.92
N GLN A 30 12.12 0.85 -1.88
CA GLN A 30 12.51 0.04 -3.06
C GLN A 30 11.33 -0.78 -3.61
N MET A 31 10.53 -1.38 -2.72
CA MET A 31 9.34 -2.13 -3.14
C MET A 31 8.26 -1.22 -3.74
N MET A 32 8.07 -0.03 -3.18
CA MET A 32 7.13 0.96 -3.73
C MET A 32 7.53 1.41 -5.15
N ASP A 33 8.83 1.61 -5.43
CA ASP A 33 9.29 1.94 -6.78
C ASP A 33 8.97 0.82 -7.79
N TYR A 34 9.19 -0.43 -7.40
CA TYR A 34 8.83 -1.57 -8.24
C TYR A 34 7.33 -1.66 -8.47
N VAL A 35 6.54 -1.56 -7.39
CA VAL A 35 5.07 -1.64 -7.48
C VAL A 35 4.51 -0.51 -8.31
N ALA A 36 4.96 0.74 -8.13
CA ALA A 36 4.52 1.88 -8.93
C ALA A 36 4.73 1.66 -10.43
N LYS A 37 5.91 1.15 -10.82
CA LYS A 37 6.22 0.81 -12.21
C LYS A 37 5.28 -0.25 -12.78
N ILE A 38 5.05 -1.34 -12.04
CA ILE A 38 4.17 -2.43 -12.49
C ILE A 38 2.73 -1.96 -12.54
N TYR A 39 2.29 -1.18 -11.56
CA TYR A 39 0.92 -0.66 -11.48
C TYR A 39 0.57 0.19 -12.71
N ILE A 40 1.40 1.20 -13.02
CA ILE A 40 1.17 2.03 -14.21
C ILE A 40 1.22 1.21 -15.50
N LYS A 41 2.15 0.26 -15.62
CA LYS A 41 2.20 -0.63 -16.81
C LYS A 41 0.93 -1.47 -16.94
N ALA A 42 0.43 -2.01 -15.84
CA ALA A 42 -0.80 -2.81 -15.85
C ALA A 42 -2.01 -1.96 -16.25
N LEU A 43 -2.16 -0.76 -15.64
CA LEU A 43 -3.23 0.17 -16.00
C LEU A 43 -3.15 0.62 -17.47
N ASN A 44 -1.96 0.93 -17.96
CA ASN A 44 -1.76 1.28 -19.37
C ASN A 44 -2.21 0.15 -20.31
N ALA A 45 -1.86 -1.10 -19.98
CA ALA A 45 -2.27 -2.26 -20.75
C ALA A 45 -3.79 -2.45 -20.73
N ILE A 46 -4.43 -2.30 -19.57
CA ILE A 46 -5.89 -2.41 -19.41
C ILE A 46 -6.59 -1.33 -20.24
N HIS A 47 -6.18 -0.07 -20.13
CA HIS A 47 -6.76 1.04 -20.90
C HIS A 47 -6.55 0.86 -22.40
N TYR A 48 -5.35 0.46 -22.83
CA TYR A 48 -5.10 0.14 -24.24
C TYR A 48 -6.02 -0.97 -24.76
N MET A 49 -6.20 -2.05 -23.97
CA MET A 49 -7.05 -3.17 -24.38
C MET A 49 -8.53 -2.78 -24.48
N HIS A 50 -9.03 -1.94 -23.61
CA HIS A 50 -10.38 -1.38 -23.71
C HIS A 50 -10.51 -0.49 -24.95
N ASP A 51 -9.56 0.41 -25.14
CA ASP A 51 -9.59 1.39 -26.22
C ASP A 51 -9.42 0.77 -27.61
N LYS A 52 -8.76 -0.40 -27.69
CA LYS A 52 -8.68 -1.21 -28.90
C LYS A 52 -10.06 -1.53 -29.51
N TYR A 53 -11.10 -1.59 -28.67
CA TYR A 53 -12.48 -1.79 -29.10
C TYR A 53 -13.29 -0.48 -29.15
N SER A 54 -12.61 0.64 -29.32
CA SER A 54 -13.21 1.98 -29.40
C SER A 54 -13.97 2.42 -28.14
N TYR A 55 -13.64 1.85 -26.98
CA TYR A 55 -14.32 2.16 -25.72
C TYR A 55 -14.25 3.65 -25.38
N GLU A 56 -13.05 4.23 -25.40
CA GLU A 56 -12.87 5.65 -25.10
C GLU A 56 -13.57 6.54 -26.12
N ALA A 57 -13.52 6.20 -27.42
CA ALA A 57 -14.19 6.95 -28.47
C ALA A 57 -15.72 6.97 -28.30
N LEU A 58 -16.30 5.86 -27.84
CA LEU A 58 -17.73 5.77 -27.54
C LEU A 58 -18.11 6.55 -26.30
N GLU A 59 -17.34 6.42 -25.22
CA GLU A 59 -17.56 7.13 -23.94
C GLU A 59 -17.46 8.65 -24.13
N PHE A 60 -16.52 9.13 -24.94
CA PHE A 60 -16.30 10.55 -25.17
C PHE A 60 -17.08 11.14 -26.34
N ALA A 61 -17.89 10.37 -27.02
CA ALA A 61 -18.72 10.88 -28.12
C ALA A 61 -19.70 11.98 -27.70
N LEU A 62 -20.07 12.03 -26.43
CA LEU A 62 -20.99 13.00 -25.84
C LEU A 62 -20.28 14.06 -24.97
N HIS A 63 -18.94 14.01 -24.89
CA HIS A 63 -18.16 14.98 -24.11
C HIS A 63 -17.79 16.20 -24.92
N ASP A 64 -17.46 17.28 -24.19
CA ASP A 64 -16.99 18.53 -24.77
C ASP A 64 -15.64 18.34 -25.51
N ARG A 65 -15.27 19.39 -26.22
CA ARG A 65 -14.12 19.44 -27.11
C ARG A 65 -12.78 19.18 -26.41
N GLU A 66 -12.67 19.59 -25.14
CA GLU A 66 -11.47 19.42 -24.33
C GLU A 66 -11.68 18.32 -23.29
N ILE A 67 -11.00 17.20 -23.48
CA ILE A 67 -11.10 16.05 -22.59
C ILE A 67 -9.91 16.04 -21.63
N TYR A 68 -10.18 16.21 -20.34
CA TYR A 68 -9.19 16.04 -19.28
C TYR A 68 -9.18 14.60 -18.79
N ARG A 69 -8.13 13.85 -19.13
CA ARG A 69 -7.99 12.46 -18.74
C ARG A 69 -7.28 12.33 -17.42
N THR A 70 -7.82 11.52 -16.53
CA THR A 70 -7.18 11.11 -15.28
C THR A 70 -6.97 9.61 -15.26
N MET A 71 -5.93 9.15 -14.56
CA MET A 71 -5.69 7.74 -14.26
C MET A 71 -5.59 7.59 -12.75
N ALA A 72 -6.61 6.99 -12.15
CA ALA A 72 -6.68 6.80 -10.70
C ALA A 72 -5.94 5.53 -10.29
N CYS A 73 -4.97 5.69 -9.41
CA CYS A 73 -4.25 4.59 -8.77
C CYS A 73 -4.80 4.41 -7.35
N GLY A 74 -5.57 3.35 -7.10
CA GLY A 74 -6.12 3.07 -5.77
C GLY A 74 -5.08 2.36 -4.88
N ILE A 75 -5.08 2.71 -3.60
CA ILE A 75 -4.33 2.01 -2.56
C ILE A 75 -5.26 1.55 -1.44
N ALA A 76 -4.87 0.46 -0.78
CA ALA A 76 -5.57 -0.10 0.37
C ALA A 76 -4.58 -0.41 1.50
N GLY A 77 -5.06 -0.39 2.74
CA GLY A 77 -4.25 -0.75 3.90
C GLY A 77 -3.36 0.37 4.43
N LEU A 78 -3.66 1.64 4.11
CA LEU A 78 -2.88 2.79 4.58
C LEU A 78 -2.73 2.79 6.10
N SER A 79 -3.82 2.59 6.85
CA SER A 79 -3.80 2.56 8.32
C SER A 79 -2.93 1.42 8.87
N VAL A 80 -2.95 0.25 8.24
CA VAL A 80 -2.10 -0.89 8.65
C VAL A 80 -0.62 -0.56 8.48
N VAL A 81 -0.26 0.08 7.36
CA VAL A 81 1.13 0.46 7.10
C VAL A 81 1.57 1.59 8.03
N ALA A 82 0.71 2.61 8.24
CA ALA A 82 1.00 3.71 9.16
C ALA A 82 1.21 3.20 10.59
N ASP A 83 0.31 2.36 11.10
CA ASP A 83 0.42 1.75 12.43
C ASP A 83 1.65 0.84 12.55
N SER A 84 1.95 0.03 11.52
CA SER A 84 3.12 -0.84 11.53
C SER A 84 4.43 -0.04 11.57
N LEU A 85 4.54 1.01 10.77
CA LEU A 85 5.71 1.90 10.79
C LEU A 85 5.79 2.71 12.07
N SER A 86 4.66 3.11 12.65
CA SER A 86 4.60 3.76 13.96
C SER A 86 5.10 2.81 15.06
N ALA A 87 4.64 1.55 15.06
CA ALA A 87 5.11 0.55 16.00
C ALA A 87 6.63 0.33 15.90
N ILE A 88 7.16 0.19 14.68
CA ILE A 88 8.60 0.01 14.44
C ILE A 88 9.41 1.23 14.88
N LYS A 89 8.86 2.44 14.74
CA LYS A 89 9.54 3.70 15.06
C LYS A 89 9.53 4.06 16.55
N TYR A 90 8.44 3.78 17.25
CA TYR A 90 8.19 4.28 18.59
C TYR A 90 8.12 3.19 19.66
N ALA A 91 7.94 1.93 19.28
CA ALA A 91 8.04 0.78 20.15
C ALA A 91 9.23 -0.11 19.74
N LYS A 92 9.33 -1.28 20.33
CA LYS A 92 10.35 -2.27 19.99
C LYS A 92 9.66 -3.51 19.42
N VAL A 93 9.87 -3.77 18.15
CA VAL A 93 9.20 -4.87 17.43
C VAL A 93 10.18 -6.00 17.16
N LYS A 94 9.98 -7.12 17.84
CA LYS A 94 10.72 -8.36 17.65
C LYS A 94 10.04 -9.22 16.59
N VAL A 95 10.83 -9.77 15.67
CA VAL A 95 10.35 -10.64 14.59
C VAL A 95 10.42 -12.09 15.02
N ILE A 96 9.30 -12.79 14.97
CA ILE A 96 9.23 -14.25 15.14
C ILE A 96 9.30 -14.89 13.76
N ARG A 97 10.30 -15.73 13.54
CA ARG A 97 10.53 -16.43 12.27
C ARG A 97 10.31 -17.91 12.41
N ASP A 98 9.86 -18.52 11.34
CA ASP A 98 9.81 -19.97 11.22
C ASP A 98 11.21 -20.56 10.88
N GLU A 99 11.27 -21.87 10.72
CA GLU A 99 12.49 -22.63 10.39
C GLU A 99 13.09 -22.26 9.02
N THR A 100 12.32 -21.61 8.13
CA THR A 100 12.79 -21.12 6.82
C THR A 100 13.34 -19.71 6.89
N GLY A 101 13.21 -19.04 8.04
CA GLY A 101 13.59 -17.64 8.25
C GLY A 101 12.49 -16.64 7.86
N LEU A 102 11.30 -17.13 7.46
CA LEU A 102 10.17 -16.25 7.13
C LEU A 102 9.55 -15.67 8.41
N ALA A 103 9.27 -14.36 8.41
CA ALA A 103 8.55 -13.72 9.49
C ALA A 103 7.09 -14.22 9.55
N VAL A 104 6.70 -14.79 10.66
CA VAL A 104 5.36 -15.38 10.88
C VAL A 104 4.57 -14.63 11.95
N ASP A 105 5.24 -13.94 12.88
CA ASP A 105 4.60 -13.13 13.92
C ASP A 105 5.54 -12.01 14.41
N TYR A 106 5.00 -11.14 15.27
CA TYR A 106 5.71 -10.02 15.88
C TYR A 106 5.34 -9.90 17.35
N GLU A 107 6.35 -9.67 18.19
CA GLU A 107 6.18 -9.26 19.59
C GLU A 107 6.47 -7.77 19.70
N ILE A 108 5.56 -7.00 20.31
CA ILE A 108 5.67 -5.56 20.44
C ILE A 108 5.86 -5.21 21.92
N GLU A 109 6.98 -4.60 22.24
CA GLU A 109 7.29 -4.08 23.59
C GLU A 109 7.16 -2.55 23.59
N GLY A 110 6.33 -2.02 24.46
CA GLY A 110 6.03 -0.59 24.55
C GLY A 110 4.75 -0.19 23.84
N ASP A 111 4.43 1.10 23.87
CA ASP A 111 3.28 1.69 23.20
C ASP A 111 3.73 2.58 22.05
N PHE A 112 2.85 2.80 21.08
CA PHE A 112 3.09 3.60 19.90
C PHE A 112 1.84 4.37 19.49
N PRO A 113 1.99 5.55 18.84
CA PRO A 113 0.88 6.29 18.27
C PRO A 113 0.10 5.45 17.25
N LYS A 114 -1.23 5.43 17.38
CA LYS A 114 -2.12 4.66 16.49
C LYS A 114 -2.93 5.62 15.61
N PHE A 115 -3.00 5.29 14.33
CA PHE A 115 -3.71 6.07 13.33
C PHE A 115 -5.21 6.19 13.67
N GLY A 116 -5.76 7.39 13.48
CA GLY A 116 -7.16 7.70 13.77
C GLY A 116 -7.41 8.33 15.16
N ASN A 117 -6.36 8.81 15.83
CA ASN A 117 -6.44 9.43 17.16
C ASN A 117 -5.93 10.88 17.20
N ASP A 118 -5.87 11.55 16.04
CA ASP A 118 -5.36 12.92 15.91
C ASP A 118 -3.94 13.08 16.51
N ASP A 119 -3.06 12.12 16.21
CA ASP A 119 -1.65 12.16 16.62
C ASP A 119 -0.77 12.43 15.40
N ASP A 120 -0.21 13.65 15.33
CA ASP A 120 0.65 14.11 14.24
C ASP A 120 1.79 13.15 13.88
N LYS A 121 2.28 12.36 14.84
CA LYS A 121 3.41 11.45 14.62
C LYS A 121 3.07 10.32 13.67
N VAL A 122 1.90 9.71 13.81
CA VAL A 122 1.47 8.63 12.93
C VAL A 122 0.76 9.18 11.69
N ASP A 123 0.04 10.28 11.82
CA ASP A 123 -0.65 10.92 10.71
C ASP A 123 0.35 11.42 9.67
N GLN A 124 1.49 11.98 10.11
CA GLN A 124 2.57 12.38 9.20
C GLN A 124 3.17 11.17 8.46
N ILE A 125 3.31 10.01 9.12
CA ILE A 125 3.75 8.77 8.45
C ILE A 125 2.77 8.42 7.31
N ALA A 126 1.47 8.45 7.56
CA ALA A 126 0.46 8.16 6.56
C ALA A 126 0.52 9.15 5.37
N VAL A 127 0.64 10.44 5.67
CA VAL A 127 0.78 11.50 4.65
C VAL A 127 2.02 11.30 3.80
N ASP A 128 3.17 10.98 4.42
CA ASP A 128 4.43 10.80 3.72
C ASP A 128 4.41 9.55 2.81
N ILE A 129 3.78 8.46 3.24
CA ILE A 129 3.58 7.27 2.41
C ILE A 129 2.78 7.62 1.14
N VAL A 130 1.65 8.32 1.30
CA VAL A 130 0.78 8.71 0.19
C VAL A 130 1.53 9.62 -0.80
N LYS A 131 2.21 10.64 -0.30
CA LYS A 131 3.01 11.57 -1.13
C LYS A 131 4.13 10.84 -1.86
N ASN A 132 4.92 10.05 -1.15
CA ASN A 132 6.04 9.31 -1.73
C ASN A 132 5.54 8.34 -2.83
N PHE A 133 4.49 7.58 -2.57
CA PHE A 133 3.94 6.67 -3.58
C PHE A 133 3.41 7.42 -4.81
N MET A 134 2.72 8.55 -4.63
CA MET A 134 2.28 9.40 -5.73
C MET A 134 3.46 9.91 -6.57
N ASP A 135 4.53 10.34 -5.94
CA ASP A 135 5.73 10.82 -6.64
C ASP A 135 6.40 9.69 -7.44
N LYS A 136 6.39 8.46 -6.91
CA LYS A 136 6.86 7.29 -7.66
C LYS A 136 5.97 6.96 -8.85
N LEU A 137 4.66 7.01 -8.71
CA LEU A 137 3.71 6.82 -9.83
C LEU A 137 3.96 7.83 -10.95
N ARG A 138 4.16 9.09 -10.61
CA ARG A 138 4.42 10.19 -11.57
C ARG A 138 5.69 10.04 -12.39
N LYS A 139 6.63 9.20 -11.97
CA LYS A 139 7.84 8.88 -12.77
C LYS A 139 7.51 8.05 -14.01
N HIS A 140 6.32 7.49 -14.14
CA HIS A 140 5.93 6.58 -15.21
C HIS A 140 4.85 7.20 -16.08
N GLN A 141 5.07 7.14 -17.40
CA GLN A 141 4.11 7.68 -18.37
C GLN A 141 2.81 6.87 -18.38
N THR A 142 1.69 7.57 -18.33
CA THR A 142 0.35 7.02 -18.42
C THR A 142 -0.14 6.92 -19.86
N TYR A 143 -1.10 6.02 -20.09
CA TYR A 143 -1.78 5.91 -21.38
C TYR A 143 -2.44 7.24 -21.76
N ARG A 144 -2.19 7.69 -22.99
CA ARG A 144 -2.66 8.98 -23.53
C ARG A 144 -2.35 10.20 -22.66
N ASN A 145 -1.21 10.19 -21.95
CA ASN A 145 -0.78 11.26 -21.06
C ASN A 145 -1.82 11.68 -20.01
N SER A 146 -2.59 10.71 -19.51
CA SER A 146 -3.55 10.97 -18.44
C SER A 146 -2.85 11.49 -17.18
N THR A 147 -3.49 12.41 -16.48
CA THR A 147 -2.98 12.92 -15.20
C THR A 147 -3.10 11.85 -14.12
N HIS A 148 -2.01 11.58 -13.41
CA HIS A 148 -2.02 10.66 -12.28
C HIS A 148 -2.87 11.22 -11.14
N THR A 149 -3.76 10.42 -10.62
CA THR A 149 -4.48 10.68 -9.38
C THR A 149 -4.33 9.48 -8.44
N LEU A 150 -4.42 9.72 -7.14
CA LEU A 150 -4.37 8.67 -6.13
C LEU A 150 -5.69 8.65 -5.36
N SER A 151 -6.18 7.44 -5.14
CA SER A 151 -7.39 7.20 -4.37
C SER A 151 -7.09 6.30 -3.19
N ILE A 152 -7.51 6.70 -2.00
CA ILE A 152 -7.43 5.89 -0.79
C ILE A 152 -8.84 5.37 -0.51
N LEU A 153 -9.31 4.54 -1.41
CA LEU A 153 -10.66 3.97 -1.33
C LEU A 153 -10.55 2.45 -1.35
N THR A 154 -11.06 1.85 -0.29
CA THR A 154 -11.42 0.44 -0.30
C THR A 154 -12.89 0.33 0.02
N ILE A 155 -13.58 -0.50 -0.72
CA ILE A 155 -14.95 -0.83 -0.42
C ILE A 155 -14.93 -2.16 0.34
N THR A 156 -15.38 -3.23 -0.26
CA THR A 156 -15.35 -4.57 0.35
C THR A 156 -14.01 -5.30 0.21
N SER A 157 -13.11 -4.77 -0.61
CA SER A 157 -11.79 -5.36 -0.88
C SER A 157 -10.87 -5.43 0.34
N ASN A 158 -11.08 -4.57 1.33
CA ASN A 158 -10.35 -4.59 2.60
C ASN A 158 -10.43 -5.95 3.32
N VAL A 159 -11.56 -6.64 3.24
CA VAL A 159 -11.75 -7.98 3.80
C VAL A 159 -10.92 -9.01 3.03
N VAL A 160 -10.95 -8.95 1.70
CA VAL A 160 -10.21 -9.89 0.83
C VAL A 160 -8.70 -9.72 1.00
N TYR A 161 -8.22 -8.49 1.06
CA TYR A 161 -6.80 -8.20 1.28
C TYR A 161 -6.36 -8.66 2.68
N GLY A 162 -7.15 -8.36 3.71
CA GLY A 162 -6.86 -8.82 5.06
C GLY A 162 -6.76 -10.34 5.18
N LYS A 163 -7.65 -11.08 4.51
CA LYS A 163 -7.61 -12.56 4.49
C LYS A 163 -6.33 -13.12 3.88
N LYS A 164 -5.70 -12.40 2.97
CA LYS A 164 -4.47 -12.82 2.27
C LYS A 164 -3.18 -12.27 2.90
N THR A 165 -3.29 -11.47 3.95
CA THR A 165 -2.14 -10.84 4.61
C THR A 165 -1.87 -11.50 5.94
N GLY A 166 -0.61 -11.85 6.18
CA GLY A 166 -0.11 -12.41 7.44
C GLY A 166 -0.22 -11.43 8.62
N ASN A 167 0.34 -11.80 9.75
CA ASN A 167 0.48 -10.90 10.90
C ASN A 167 1.30 -9.66 10.51
N THR A 168 0.97 -8.52 11.09
CA THR A 168 1.66 -7.24 10.80
C THR A 168 2.27 -6.62 12.05
N PRO A 169 3.33 -5.82 11.91
CA PRO A 169 4.08 -5.25 13.05
C PRO A 169 3.29 -4.37 14.02
N ASP A 170 2.10 -3.93 13.63
CA ASP A 170 1.16 -3.18 14.48
C ASP A 170 0.30 -4.10 15.39
N GLY A 171 0.47 -5.41 15.29
CA GLY A 171 -0.30 -6.41 16.02
C GLY A 171 -1.60 -6.86 15.34
N ARG A 172 -1.88 -6.45 14.08
CA ARG A 172 -3.00 -7.00 13.30
C ARG A 172 -2.73 -8.48 13.00
N ARG A 173 -3.69 -9.34 13.27
CA ARG A 173 -3.59 -10.77 13.05
C ARG A 173 -3.87 -11.17 11.61
N ALA A 174 -3.24 -12.26 11.18
CA ALA A 174 -3.47 -12.86 9.88
C ALA A 174 -4.97 -13.10 9.64
N GLY A 175 -5.44 -12.73 8.47
CA GLY A 175 -6.86 -12.86 8.11
C GLY A 175 -7.79 -11.74 8.58
N ALA A 176 -7.37 -10.91 9.54
CA ALA A 176 -8.17 -9.76 9.96
C ALA A 176 -8.32 -8.74 8.82
N PRO A 177 -9.50 -8.14 8.61
CA PRO A 177 -9.70 -7.14 7.56
C PRO A 177 -8.84 -5.91 7.80
N PHE A 178 -8.53 -5.18 6.70
CA PHE A 178 -7.95 -3.85 6.78
C PHE A 178 -9.03 -2.81 7.13
N GLY A 179 -8.63 -1.65 7.63
CA GLY A 179 -9.50 -0.49 7.72
C GLY A 179 -9.99 -0.08 6.31
N PRO A 180 -11.28 0.23 6.12
CA PRO A 180 -11.81 0.66 4.83
C PRO A 180 -11.34 2.08 4.49
N GLY A 181 -10.79 2.27 3.30
CA GLY A 181 -10.29 3.58 2.86
C GLY A 181 -9.15 4.10 3.72
N ALA A 182 -9.30 5.34 4.17
CA ALA A 182 -8.38 6.00 5.09
C ALA A 182 -8.77 5.84 6.56
N ASN A 183 -9.73 4.96 6.87
CA ASN A 183 -10.16 4.76 8.26
C ASN A 183 -9.13 3.95 9.05
N PRO A 184 -9.05 4.14 10.36
CA PRO A 184 -8.24 3.31 11.24
C PRO A 184 -8.72 1.85 11.23
N LEU A 185 -7.89 0.95 11.71
CA LEU A 185 -8.30 -0.41 12.04
C LEU A 185 -9.32 -0.37 13.17
N HIS A 186 -10.28 -1.31 13.12
CA HIS A 186 -11.31 -1.42 14.15
C HIS A 186 -10.72 -1.47 15.57
N GLY A 187 -11.20 -0.60 16.44
CA GLY A 187 -10.77 -0.49 17.83
C GLY A 187 -9.44 0.24 18.05
N ARG A 188 -8.89 0.90 17.02
CA ARG A 188 -7.66 1.72 17.15
C ARG A 188 -7.96 3.18 17.48
N ASP A 189 -9.08 3.69 17.03
CA ASP A 189 -9.60 5.04 17.25
C ASP A 189 -10.24 5.14 18.64
N THR A 190 -9.41 5.37 19.65
CA THR A 190 -9.86 5.44 21.06
C THR A 190 -10.14 6.85 21.54
N ASN A 191 -9.72 7.88 20.81
CA ASN A 191 -9.82 9.30 21.16
C ASN A 191 -10.78 10.08 20.25
N GLY A 192 -11.38 9.44 19.24
CA GLY A 192 -12.23 10.09 18.24
C GLY A 192 -13.70 9.90 18.45
#